data_038b124880c38985fdb78ee4c91b93c1
#
_entry.id   038b124880c38985fdb78ee4c91b93c1
#
_cell.length_a   1.000
_cell.length_b   1.000
_cell.length_c   1.000
_cell.angle_alpha   90.00
_cell.angle_beta   90.00
_cell.angle_gamma   90.00
#
_symmetry.space_group_name_H-M   'P 1'
#
loop_
_entity.id
_entity.type
_entity.pdbx_description
1 polymer ?
#
loop_
_entity_poly.entity_id
_entity_poly.type
_entity_poly.pdbx_seq_one_letter_code
_entity_poly.pdbx_strand_id
1 'polypeptide(L)'
;LSGGQRQALTLLMATVTKPKILLLDEHTAALDPATSAKVLLLTNKIVTEQKLTAMMVTHDMQQAIDVGNRLIMMYNGQIIYDVKGEEKKKLTVPFLLKKFEEASGSEFVNDRMLLK
;
A
#
# COMPACT_ATOMS: atom_id res chain seq x y z
N LEU A 1 26.05 -2.45 -0.48
CA LEU A 1 24.81 -2.17 0.26
C LEU A 1 23.77 -3.27 0.00
N SER A 2 23.09 -3.71 1.05
CA SER A 2 21.96 -4.62 0.92
C SER A 2 20.76 -3.89 0.28
N GLY A 3 19.77 -4.67 -0.20
CA GLY A 3 18.55 -4.10 -0.75
C GLY A 3 17.82 -3.21 0.24
N GLY A 4 17.74 -3.64 1.51
CA GLY A 4 17.11 -2.85 2.56
C GLY A 4 17.87 -1.56 2.87
N GLN A 5 19.20 -1.63 2.88
CA GLN A 5 20.03 -0.44 3.10
C GLN A 5 19.88 0.56 1.95
N ARG A 6 19.79 0.06 0.71
CA ARG A 6 19.54 0.92 -0.45
C ARG A 6 18.19 1.62 -0.34
N GLN A 7 17.16 0.89 0.04
CA GLN A 7 15.83 1.47 0.19
C GLN A 7 15.80 2.52 1.31
N ALA A 8 16.46 2.23 2.43
CA ALA A 8 16.55 3.20 3.53
C ALA A 8 17.29 4.46 3.09
N LEU A 9 18.40 4.32 2.38
CA LEU A 9 19.16 5.47 1.88
C LEU A 9 18.35 6.28 0.87
N THR A 10 17.69 5.61 -0.07
CA THR A 10 16.83 6.27 -1.06
C THR A 10 15.71 7.06 -0.36
N LEU A 11 15.08 6.45 0.64
CA LEU A 11 14.02 7.09 1.42
C LEU A 11 14.54 8.35 2.13
N LEU A 12 15.70 8.25 2.79
CA LEU A 12 16.30 9.39 3.47
C LEU A 12 16.62 10.51 2.49
N MET A 13 17.19 10.19 1.33
CA MET A 13 17.51 11.17 0.31
C MET A 13 16.26 11.86 -0.23
N ALA A 14 15.19 11.11 -0.44
CA ALA A 14 13.91 11.65 -0.91
C ALA A 14 13.30 12.62 0.10
N THR A 15 13.57 12.44 1.39
CA THR A 15 12.96 13.25 2.45
C THR A 15 13.83 14.41 2.94
N VAL A 16 15.08 14.51 2.49
CA VAL A 16 16.00 15.59 2.89
C VAL A 16 15.41 16.98 2.57
N THR A 17 14.74 17.11 1.43
CA THR A 17 14.15 18.38 0.99
C THR A 17 12.77 18.63 1.57
N LYS A 18 12.26 17.75 2.44
CA LYS A 18 10.92 17.81 3.02
C LYS A 18 9.84 18.01 1.94
N PRO A 19 9.61 17.01 1.09
CA PRO A 19 8.64 17.14 0.00
C PRO A 19 7.23 17.34 0.55
N LYS A 20 6.36 17.94 -0.27
CA LYS A 20 4.95 18.09 0.09
C LYS A 20 4.22 16.76 0.06
N ILE A 21 4.64 15.87 -0.82
CA ILE A 21 4.09 14.51 -0.92
C ILE A 21 5.22 13.54 -1.20
N LEU A 22 5.18 12.39 -0.54
CA LEU A 22 6.12 11.30 -0.73
C LEU A 22 5.41 10.13 -1.38
N LEU A 23 5.87 9.72 -2.56
CA LEU A 23 5.29 8.59 -3.29
C LEU A 23 6.20 7.37 -3.13
N LEU A 24 5.63 6.27 -2.66
CA LEU A 24 6.34 5.01 -2.40
C LEU A 24 5.66 3.92 -3.23
N ASP A 25 6.29 3.51 -4.32
CA ASP A 25 5.72 2.52 -5.23
C ASP A 25 6.40 1.17 -5.01
N GLU A 26 5.73 0.30 -4.26
CA GLU A 26 6.20 -1.06 -3.97
C GLU A 26 7.65 -1.10 -3.48
N HIS A 27 8.02 -0.16 -2.63
CA HIS A 27 9.43 0.04 -2.23
C HIS A 27 10.01 -1.11 -1.39
N THR A 28 9.20 -2.05 -0.96
CA THR A 28 9.67 -3.23 -0.21
C THR A 28 9.45 -4.54 -0.97
N ALA A 29 8.98 -4.49 -2.22
CA ALA A 29 8.57 -5.68 -2.96
C ALA A 29 9.69 -6.69 -3.20
N ALA A 30 10.94 -6.23 -3.38
CA ALA A 30 12.08 -7.09 -3.64
C ALA A 30 12.84 -7.51 -2.37
N LEU A 31 12.31 -7.17 -1.19
CA LEU A 31 12.98 -7.43 0.08
C LEU A 31 12.39 -8.65 0.79
N ASP A 32 13.23 -9.33 1.58
CA ASP A 32 12.74 -10.39 2.45
C ASP A 32 11.83 -9.82 3.54
N PRO A 33 10.97 -10.65 4.18
CA PRO A 33 9.98 -10.14 5.14
C PRO A 33 10.58 -9.38 6.31
N ALA A 34 11.71 -9.84 6.87
CA ALA A 34 12.34 -9.17 8.01
C ALA A 34 12.87 -7.79 7.62
N THR A 35 13.54 -7.69 6.48
CA THR A 35 14.08 -6.42 5.97
C THR A 35 12.95 -5.48 5.56
N SER A 36 11.91 -6.01 4.93
CA SER A 36 10.72 -5.26 4.55
C SER A 36 10.07 -4.60 5.77
N ALA A 37 9.93 -5.35 6.87
CA ALA A 37 9.36 -4.82 8.12
C ALA A 37 10.19 -3.65 8.66
N LYS A 38 11.52 -3.77 8.63
CA LYS A 38 12.41 -2.69 9.08
C LYS A 38 12.28 -1.44 8.22
N VAL A 39 12.20 -1.60 6.91
CA VAL A 39 12.05 -0.47 5.99
C VAL A 39 10.70 0.21 6.20
N LEU A 40 9.64 -0.55 6.42
CA LEU A 40 8.32 0.02 6.72
C LEU A 40 8.28 0.78 8.03
N LEU A 41 8.96 0.26 9.08
CA LEU A 41 9.07 0.98 10.35
C LEU A 41 9.80 2.31 10.16
N LEU A 42 10.89 2.30 9.41
CA LEU A 42 11.65 3.52 9.12
C LEU A 42 10.79 4.50 8.31
N THR A 43 10.07 4.03 7.31
CA THR A 43 9.18 4.84 6.50
C THR A 43 8.14 5.54 7.39
N ASN A 44 7.48 4.77 8.24
CA ASN A 44 6.45 5.29 9.13
C ASN A 44 7.02 6.32 10.10
N LYS A 45 8.21 6.06 10.63
CA LYS A 45 8.90 6.97 11.52
C LYS A 45 9.20 8.31 10.84
N ILE A 46 9.77 8.28 9.64
CA ILE A 46 10.12 9.49 8.90
C ILE A 46 8.87 10.29 8.55
N VAL A 47 7.83 9.61 8.04
CA VAL A 47 6.57 10.27 7.66
C VAL A 47 5.95 10.94 8.87
N THR A 48 5.93 10.26 10.02
CA THR A 48 5.34 10.79 11.24
C THR A 48 6.15 11.95 11.82
N GLU A 49 7.47 11.79 11.93
CA GLU A 49 8.35 12.82 12.51
C GLU A 49 8.39 14.09 11.68
N GLN A 50 8.42 13.95 10.35
CA GLN A 50 8.48 15.10 9.45
C GLN A 50 7.10 15.59 9.01
N LYS A 51 6.04 14.95 9.49
CA LYS A 51 4.66 15.29 9.15
C LYS A 51 4.42 15.35 7.64
N LEU A 52 4.93 14.35 6.94
CA LEU A 52 4.79 14.26 5.48
C LEU A 52 3.44 13.68 5.10
N THR A 53 2.93 14.12 3.95
CA THR A 53 1.83 13.43 3.28
C THR A 53 2.47 12.36 2.39
N ALA A 54 2.09 11.09 2.59
CA ALA A 54 2.67 9.98 1.87
C ALA A 54 1.61 9.11 1.23
N MET A 55 1.90 8.64 0.02
CA MET A 55 1.08 7.65 -0.68
C MET A 55 1.95 6.44 -0.97
N MET A 56 1.54 5.27 -0.48
CA MET A 56 2.26 4.01 -0.71
C MET A 56 1.42 3.09 -1.57
N VAL A 57 2.03 2.56 -2.63
CA VAL A 57 1.42 1.54 -3.48
C VAL A 57 2.04 0.19 -3.15
N THR A 58 1.20 -0.80 -2.89
CA THR A 58 1.67 -2.14 -2.55
C THR A 58 0.66 -3.19 -3.02
N HIS A 59 1.17 -4.38 -3.38
CA HIS A 59 0.35 -5.56 -3.64
C HIS A 59 0.14 -6.39 -2.38
N ASP A 60 0.84 -6.08 -1.30
CA ASP A 60 0.73 -6.81 -0.04
C ASP A 60 -0.42 -6.22 0.79
N MET A 61 -1.50 -6.97 0.89
CA MET A 61 -2.71 -6.51 1.59
C MET A 61 -2.47 -6.28 3.08
N GLN A 62 -1.62 -7.09 3.71
CA GLN A 62 -1.31 -6.91 5.13
C GLN A 62 -0.54 -5.61 5.35
N GLN A 63 0.41 -5.27 4.47
CA GLN A 63 1.11 -3.99 4.55
C GLN A 63 0.14 -2.82 4.39
N ALA A 64 -0.80 -2.94 3.45
CA ALA A 64 -1.78 -1.89 3.22
C ALA A 64 -2.65 -1.65 4.46
N ILE A 65 -2.98 -2.71 5.20
CA ILE A 65 -3.74 -2.61 6.44
C ILE A 65 -2.92 -1.97 7.55
N ASP A 66 -1.65 -2.39 7.68
CA ASP A 66 -0.80 -2.02 8.82
C ASP A 66 -0.20 -0.61 8.72
N VAL A 67 -0.04 -0.09 7.50
CA VAL A 67 0.68 1.16 7.26
C VAL A 67 -0.30 2.26 6.83
N GLY A 68 -0.11 3.46 7.41
CA GLY A 68 -0.94 4.60 7.06
C GLY A 68 -2.29 4.64 7.75
N ASN A 69 -3.03 5.70 7.49
CA ASN A 69 -4.34 5.95 8.12
C ASN A 69 -5.52 5.85 7.15
N ARG A 70 -5.23 5.58 5.88
CA ARG A 70 -6.27 5.42 4.85
C ARG A 70 -5.83 4.34 3.88
N LEU A 71 -6.77 3.49 3.50
CA LEU A 71 -6.53 2.43 2.53
C LEU A 71 -7.48 2.60 1.35
N ILE A 72 -6.91 2.58 0.15
CA ILE A 72 -7.66 2.64 -1.09
C ILE A 72 -7.34 1.38 -1.88
N MET A 73 -8.36 0.65 -2.30
CA MET A 73 -8.20 -0.52 -3.16
C MET A 73 -8.65 -0.17 -4.56
N MET A 74 -7.81 -0.46 -5.53
CA MET A 74 -8.10 -0.18 -6.93
C MET A 74 -8.16 -1.46 -7.75
N TYR A 75 -9.06 -1.47 -8.72
CA TYR A 75 -9.16 -2.55 -9.69
C TYR A 75 -9.61 -1.97 -11.03
N ASN A 76 -8.88 -2.33 -12.08
CA ASN A 76 -9.21 -1.94 -13.45
C ASN A 76 -9.40 -0.42 -13.62
N GLY A 77 -8.50 0.36 -12.99
CA GLY A 77 -8.53 1.82 -13.10
C GLY A 77 -9.57 2.51 -12.23
N GLN A 78 -10.28 1.76 -11.38
CA GLN A 78 -11.34 2.31 -10.54
C GLN A 78 -11.08 2.04 -9.06
N ILE A 79 -11.55 2.93 -8.21
CA ILE A 79 -11.52 2.73 -6.77
C ILE A 79 -12.70 1.84 -6.40
N ILE A 80 -12.42 0.66 -5.85
CA ILE A 80 -13.45 -0.29 -5.44
C ILE A 80 -13.69 -0.31 -3.94
N TYR A 81 -12.77 0.26 -3.16
CA TYR A 81 -12.92 0.37 -1.71
C TYR A 81 -12.03 1.48 -1.18
N ASP A 82 -12.55 2.25 -0.22
CA ASP A 82 -11.84 3.37 0.40
C ASP A 82 -12.29 3.44 1.86
N VAL A 83 -11.32 3.40 2.77
CA VAL A 83 -11.59 3.37 4.22
C VAL A 83 -10.49 4.11 4.96
N LYS A 84 -10.84 4.76 6.06
CA LYS A 84 -9.89 5.51 6.89
C LYS A 84 -10.24 5.42 8.37
N GLY A 85 -9.28 5.81 9.22
CA GLY A 85 -9.49 5.94 10.66
C GLY A 85 -9.73 4.61 11.36
N GLU A 86 -10.67 4.61 12.28
CA GLU A 86 -10.96 3.44 13.10
C GLU A 86 -11.48 2.25 12.28
N GLU A 87 -12.20 2.52 11.20
CA GLU A 87 -12.69 1.46 10.33
C GLU A 87 -11.54 0.72 9.67
N LYS A 88 -10.47 1.44 9.30
CA LYS A 88 -9.27 0.81 8.73
C LYS A 88 -8.61 -0.15 9.71
N LYS A 89 -8.60 0.19 10.99
CA LYS A 89 -7.99 -0.64 12.03
C LYS A 89 -8.67 -2.00 12.20
N LYS A 90 -9.92 -2.11 11.76
CA LYS A 90 -10.71 -3.35 11.85
C LYS A 90 -10.55 -4.26 10.64
N LEU A 91 -9.81 -3.84 9.63
CA LEU A 91 -9.68 -4.59 8.39
C LEU A 91 -8.86 -5.87 8.59
N THR A 92 -9.22 -6.88 7.79
CA THR A 92 -8.47 -8.13 7.70
C THR A 92 -8.18 -8.46 6.25
N VAL A 93 -7.16 -9.27 6.00
CA VAL A 93 -6.83 -9.69 4.64
C VAL A 93 -7.99 -10.45 4.00
N PRO A 94 -8.66 -11.39 4.68
CA PRO A 94 -9.83 -12.06 4.08
C PRO A 94 -10.94 -11.11 3.66
N PHE A 95 -11.18 -10.04 4.42
CA PHE A 95 -12.19 -9.04 4.06
C PHE A 95 -11.80 -8.31 2.75
N LEU A 96 -10.53 -7.92 2.62
CA LEU A 96 -10.04 -7.26 1.41
C LEU A 96 -10.10 -8.19 0.20
N LEU A 97 -9.74 -9.46 0.38
CA LEU A 97 -9.84 -10.46 -0.68
C LEU A 97 -11.27 -10.60 -1.17
N LYS A 98 -12.21 -10.61 -0.25
CA LYS A 98 -13.64 -10.71 -0.59
C LYS A 98 -14.08 -9.49 -1.42
N LYS A 99 -13.66 -8.29 -1.03
CA LYS A 99 -13.95 -7.07 -1.79
C LYS A 99 -13.38 -7.13 -3.19
N PHE A 100 -12.16 -7.62 -3.32
CA PHE A 100 -11.52 -7.77 -4.63
C PHE A 100 -12.26 -8.82 -5.48
N GLU A 101 -12.64 -9.94 -4.90
CA GLU A 101 -13.37 -10.99 -5.60
C GLU A 101 -14.74 -10.49 -6.09
N GLU A 102 -15.45 -9.73 -5.28
CA GLU A 102 -16.73 -9.15 -5.66
C GLU A 102 -16.59 -8.26 -6.89
N ALA A 103 -15.57 -7.41 -6.93
CA ALA A 103 -15.32 -6.53 -8.06
C ALA A 103 -14.87 -7.27 -9.31
N SER A 104 -13.90 -8.18 -9.17
CA SER A 104 -13.35 -8.94 -10.31
C SER A 104 -14.33 -10.01 -10.79
N GLY A 105 -15.05 -10.65 -9.86
CA GLY A 105 -16.05 -11.65 -10.18
C GLY A 105 -17.21 -11.09 -10.98
N SER A 106 -17.70 -9.92 -10.61
CA SER A 106 -18.76 -9.24 -11.33
C SER A 106 -18.35 -8.92 -12.75
N GLU A 107 -17.15 -8.40 -12.93
CA GLU A 107 -16.62 -8.08 -14.25
C GLU A 107 -16.44 -9.33 -15.10
N PHE A 108 -15.90 -10.39 -14.50
CA PHE A 108 -15.72 -11.66 -15.18
C PHE A 108 -17.04 -12.24 -15.67
N VAL A 109 -18.08 -12.18 -14.83
CA VAL A 109 -19.43 -12.65 -15.21
C VAL A 109 -19.98 -11.82 -16.36
N ASN A 110 -19.81 -10.51 -16.31
CA ASN A 110 -20.25 -9.62 -17.39
C ASN A 110 -19.55 -9.93 -18.70
N ASP A 111 -18.24 -10.15 -18.66
CA ASP A 111 -17.46 -10.51 -19.85
C ASP A 111 -17.95 -11.83 -20.46
N ARG A 112 -18.26 -12.82 -19.61
CA ARG A 112 -18.79 -14.10 -20.07
C ARG A 112 -20.15 -13.95 -20.72
N MET A 113 -20.99 -13.09 -20.18
CA MET A 113 -22.30 -12.81 -20.73
C MET A 113 -22.18 -12.15 -22.11
N LEU A 114 -21.20 -11.29 -22.29
CA LEU A 114 -20.96 -10.63 -23.57
C LEU A 114 -20.44 -11.58 -24.64
N LEU A 115 -19.73 -12.62 -24.24
CA LEU A 115 -19.16 -13.60 -25.16
C LEU A 115 -20.17 -14.64 -25.64
N LYS A 116 -21.30 -14.71 -25.03
CA LYS A 116 -22.38 -15.59 -25.44
C LYS A 116 -23.29 -14.89 -26.43
#